data_e88e566893e85857f5d39c762353e966
#
_entry.id   e88e566893e85857f5d39c762353e966
#
_cell.length_a   1.000
_cell.length_b   1.000
_cell.length_c   1.000
_cell.angle_alpha   90.00
_cell.angle_beta   90.00
_cell.angle_gamma   90.00
#
_symmetry.space_group_name_H-M   'P 1'
#
loop_
_entity.id
_entity.type
_entity.pdbx_description
1 polymer ?
#
loop_
_entity_poly.entity_id
_entity_poly.type
_entity_poly.pdbx_seq_one_letter_code
_entity_poly.pdbx_strand_id
1 'polypeptide(L)'
;MSERHTRRTRVTLPDMRKVLRLLLPVAVATGVLAAPAAAHADTIWLCRPGATPNPCKGSLKTTIRYEKKSPRVVTPKAAKKPGIDCFYVYPTVSEQNTITSNRAKDPQEITITKYQAARFSEVCDVYAPMYRQITLKAILGTATPTPEDRELGFTDVKAAFEEYRAANPGRGYVLIGHSQGSGVLKRLIREVIEPDPALRADMVSALLLGSSVAVPVGKTVGGDFQNIPVCTRPKQVNCVISYATFNQKPPENSFGRVRTDGTTLKPNVKYEAVCTNTAALNGSW
;
A
#
# COMPACT_ATOMS: atom_id res chain seq x y z
N MET A 1 14.39 88.45 -32.81
CA MET A 1 13.63 89.43 -31.98
C MET A 1 12.29 88.82 -31.70
N SER A 2 12.07 88.31 -30.53
CA SER A 2 10.84 88.27 -29.74
C SER A 2 11.03 87.28 -28.57
N GLU A 3 11.24 87.88 -27.41
CA GLU A 3 11.30 87.19 -26.13
C GLU A 3 9.89 86.68 -25.74
N ARG A 4 9.77 85.48 -25.31
CA ARG A 4 8.56 85.03 -24.60
C ARG A 4 8.92 84.65 -23.19
N HIS A 5 8.41 85.44 -22.27
CA HIS A 5 8.36 85.25 -20.85
C HIS A 5 7.60 83.95 -20.52
N THR A 6 8.26 83.04 -19.83
CA THR A 6 7.61 81.88 -19.21
C THR A 6 7.37 82.18 -17.71
N ARG A 7 6.08 82.35 -17.37
CA ARG A 7 5.60 82.45 -15.98
C ARG A 7 5.75 81.08 -15.29
N ARG A 8 6.55 80.99 -14.24
CA ARG A 8 6.57 79.90 -13.30
C ARG A 8 5.42 80.07 -12.30
N THR A 9 4.40 79.22 -12.35
CA THR A 9 3.41 79.04 -11.29
C THR A 9 3.97 78.15 -10.21
N ARG A 10 4.09 78.71 -9.00
CA ARG A 10 4.42 77.94 -7.78
C ARG A 10 3.21 77.15 -7.34
N VAL A 11 3.30 75.83 -7.36
CA VAL A 11 2.36 74.93 -6.72
C VAL A 11 2.76 74.77 -5.27
N THR A 12 1.96 75.31 -4.36
CA THR A 12 2.08 75.09 -2.91
C THR A 12 1.51 73.72 -2.55
N LEU A 13 2.36 72.83 -2.02
CA LEU A 13 1.96 71.54 -1.47
C LEU A 13 1.25 71.77 -0.12
N PRO A 14 0.11 71.10 0.15
CA PRO A 14 -0.56 71.16 1.45
C PRO A 14 0.21 70.40 2.50
N ASP A 15 0.15 70.91 3.72
CA ASP A 15 0.81 70.45 4.92
C ASP A 15 0.37 69.00 5.29
N MET A 16 1.30 68.03 5.17
CA MET A 16 1.10 66.59 5.40
C MET A 16 1.04 66.20 6.92
N ARG A 17 0.82 67.13 7.80
CA ARG A 17 0.79 66.85 9.25
C ARG A 17 -0.56 66.61 9.88
N LYS A 18 -1.66 66.57 9.12
CA LYS A 18 -3.01 66.42 9.69
C LYS A 18 -3.82 65.20 9.21
N VAL A 19 -3.20 64.22 8.55
CA VAL A 19 -3.93 63.01 8.08
C VAL A 19 -3.33 61.74 8.77
N LEU A 20 -2.89 61.88 9.97
CA LEU A 20 -2.41 60.71 10.76
C LEU A 20 -3.32 60.46 11.99
N ARG A 21 -4.58 60.17 11.77
CA ARG A 21 -5.47 59.54 12.77
C ARG A 21 -6.67 58.98 12.07
N LEU A 22 -6.68 57.69 11.79
CA LEU A 22 -7.74 56.68 11.81
C LEU A 22 -7.43 55.56 10.77
N LEU A 23 -6.38 54.80 11.06
CA LEU A 23 -6.29 53.43 10.52
C LEU A 23 -6.37 52.49 11.71
N LEU A 24 -7.57 52.09 12.09
CA LEU A 24 -7.81 50.91 12.89
C LEU A 24 -7.31 49.67 12.10
N PRO A 25 -6.45 48.80 12.66
CA PRO A 25 -6.16 47.53 12.04
C PRO A 25 -7.41 46.67 12.14
N VAL A 26 -8.06 46.39 11.03
CA VAL A 26 -9.01 45.29 10.91
C VAL A 26 -8.19 44.00 10.97
N ALA A 27 -8.12 43.39 12.14
CA ALA A 27 -7.61 42.05 12.29
C ALA A 27 -8.57 41.08 11.60
N VAL A 28 -8.26 40.70 10.35
CA VAL A 28 -8.93 39.60 9.68
C VAL A 28 -8.43 38.33 10.38
N ALA A 29 -9.21 37.86 11.35
CA ALA A 29 -9.03 36.51 11.89
C ALA A 29 -9.39 35.50 10.79
N THR A 30 -8.39 35.03 10.05
CA THR A 30 -8.51 33.86 9.19
C THR A 30 -8.70 32.64 10.10
N GLY A 31 -9.95 32.36 10.46
CA GLY A 31 -10.32 31.10 11.07
C GLY A 31 -9.99 29.98 10.09
N VAL A 32 -8.90 29.25 10.32
CA VAL A 32 -8.66 27.96 9.67
C VAL A 32 -9.76 27.04 10.20
N LEU A 33 -10.81 26.85 9.42
CA LEU A 33 -11.79 25.79 9.61
C LEU A 33 -11.02 24.48 9.42
N ALA A 34 -10.51 23.90 10.53
CA ALA A 34 -10.06 22.53 10.53
C ALA A 34 -11.29 21.67 10.16
N ALA A 35 -11.30 21.13 8.95
CA ALA A 35 -12.29 20.14 8.58
C ALA A 35 -12.23 19.01 9.62
N PRO A 36 -13.37 18.53 10.15
CA PRO A 36 -13.36 17.41 11.07
C PRO A 36 -12.69 16.24 10.36
N ALA A 37 -11.57 15.76 10.93
CA ALA A 37 -10.98 14.50 10.49
C ALA A 37 -12.09 13.46 10.57
N ALA A 38 -12.44 12.84 9.45
CA ALA A 38 -13.39 11.75 9.44
C ALA A 38 -12.90 10.73 10.48
N ALA A 39 -13.70 10.45 11.47
CA ALA A 39 -13.40 9.45 12.48
C ALA A 39 -13.34 8.09 11.78
N HIS A 40 -12.15 7.72 11.32
CA HIS A 40 -11.91 6.35 10.86
C HIS A 40 -12.05 5.45 12.08
N ALA A 41 -12.91 4.44 11.98
CA ALA A 41 -13.01 3.43 13.03
C ALA A 41 -11.60 2.84 13.26
N ASP A 42 -11.16 2.79 14.52
CA ASP A 42 -9.83 2.35 14.90
C ASP A 42 -9.40 1.08 14.19
N THR A 43 -8.18 1.08 13.66
CA THR A 43 -7.61 -0.10 13.00
C THR A 43 -7.41 -1.23 14.03
N ILE A 44 -7.94 -2.39 13.73
CA ILE A 44 -7.70 -3.59 14.52
C ILE A 44 -6.46 -4.29 13.95
N TRP A 45 -5.39 -4.35 14.73
CA TRP A 45 -4.12 -4.94 14.30
C TRP A 45 -3.99 -6.40 14.74
N LEU A 46 -3.75 -7.32 13.82
CA LEU A 46 -3.24 -8.66 14.12
C LEU A 46 -1.79 -8.58 14.61
N CYS A 47 -0.96 -7.86 13.86
CA CYS A 47 0.44 -7.63 14.20
C CYS A 47 0.76 -6.14 14.15
N ARG A 48 1.47 -5.66 15.16
CA ARG A 48 2.21 -4.39 15.16
C ARG A 48 3.24 -4.42 16.30
N PRO A 49 4.30 -3.61 16.28
CA PRO A 49 5.17 -3.45 17.44
C PRO A 49 4.39 -3.13 18.71
N GLY A 50 4.70 -3.78 19.82
CA GLY A 50 4.03 -3.55 21.11
C GLY A 50 2.69 -4.27 21.30
N ALA A 51 2.04 -4.80 20.26
CA ALA A 51 0.77 -5.51 20.43
C ALA A 51 0.93 -6.83 21.23
N THR A 52 -0.08 -7.16 22.02
CA THR A 52 -0.20 -8.41 22.77
C THR A 52 -1.67 -8.85 22.79
N PRO A 53 -2.04 -10.03 22.27
CA PRO A 53 -1.18 -10.99 21.57
C PRO A 53 -0.70 -10.49 20.20
N ASN A 54 0.44 -11.02 19.72
CA ASN A 54 0.99 -10.68 18.41
C ASN A 54 1.46 -11.97 17.69
N PRO A 55 0.70 -12.49 16.72
CA PRO A 55 1.05 -13.73 16.02
C PRO A 55 2.34 -13.64 15.18
N CYS A 56 2.79 -12.40 14.86
CA CYS A 56 4.07 -12.18 14.18
C CYS A 56 5.28 -12.21 15.15
N LYS A 57 5.05 -12.22 16.46
CA LYS A 57 6.08 -12.35 17.50
C LYS A 57 5.98 -13.73 18.15
N GLY A 58 6.62 -14.71 17.57
CA GLY A 58 6.61 -16.07 18.10
C GLY A 58 7.90 -16.79 17.79
N SER A 59 7.95 -18.07 18.10
CA SER A 59 9.08 -18.90 17.68
C SER A 59 9.09 -19.03 16.16
N LEU A 60 10.20 -18.67 15.53
CA LEU A 60 10.46 -18.88 14.11
C LEU A 60 11.08 -20.26 13.83
N LYS A 61 11.09 -21.16 14.84
CA LYS A 61 11.60 -22.52 14.68
C LYS A 61 10.92 -23.21 13.51
N THR A 62 11.72 -23.63 12.54
CA THR A 62 11.26 -24.23 11.29
C THR A 62 12.01 -25.52 11.05
N THR A 63 11.31 -26.57 10.67
CA THR A 63 11.91 -27.84 10.21
C THR A 63 11.94 -27.83 8.68
N ILE A 64 13.13 -27.79 8.11
CA ILE A 64 13.35 -27.94 6.68
C ILE A 64 13.42 -29.44 6.37
N ARG A 65 12.48 -29.91 5.56
CA ARG A 65 12.45 -31.31 5.11
C ARG A 65 13.07 -31.37 3.72
N TYR A 66 13.96 -32.33 3.53
CA TYR A 66 14.59 -32.63 2.26
C TYR A 66 14.10 -33.99 1.77
N GLU A 67 13.95 -34.16 0.47
CA GLU A 67 13.49 -35.40 -0.12
C GLU A 67 14.45 -36.61 0.17
N LYS A 68 15.77 -36.34 0.16
CA LYS A 68 16.83 -37.35 0.26
C LYS A 68 17.82 -37.13 1.42
N LYS A 69 17.52 -36.21 2.35
CA LYS A 69 18.40 -35.91 3.50
C LYS A 69 17.58 -35.82 4.78
N SER A 70 18.25 -36.04 5.92
CA SER A 70 17.63 -35.84 7.23
C SER A 70 17.06 -34.40 7.38
N PRO A 71 15.93 -34.23 8.05
CA PRO A 71 15.37 -32.92 8.31
C PRO A 71 16.35 -32.06 9.12
N ARG A 72 16.41 -30.77 8.79
CA ARG A 72 17.19 -29.78 9.53
C ARG A 72 16.25 -28.82 10.27
N VAL A 73 16.46 -28.66 11.56
CA VAL A 73 15.78 -27.64 12.36
C VAL A 73 16.61 -26.36 12.34
N VAL A 74 15.95 -25.24 12.01
CA VAL A 74 16.52 -23.90 12.11
C VAL A 74 15.66 -23.07 13.05
N THR A 75 16.28 -22.16 13.80
CA THR A 75 15.58 -21.24 14.71
C THR A 75 16.06 -19.82 14.43
N PRO A 76 15.55 -19.20 13.39
CA PRO A 76 15.87 -17.80 13.10
C PRO A 76 15.40 -16.89 14.24
N LYS A 77 16.01 -15.72 14.35
CA LYS A 77 15.66 -14.73 15.36
C LYS A 77 15.05 -13.51 14.70
N ALA A 78 14.01 -12.98 15.28
CA ALA A 78 13.48 -11.68 14.86
C ALA A 78 14.55 -10.59 15.02
N ALA A 79 14.57 -9.64 14.09
CA ALA A 79 15.44 -8.48 14.18
C ALA A 79 15.10 -7.65 15.43
N LYS A 80 16.14 -7.21 16.16
CA LYS A 80 15.91 -6.38 17.36
C LYS A 80 15.51 -4.94 17.02
N LYS A 81 16.09 -4.40 15.96
CA LYS A 81 15.85 -3.03 15.47
C LYS A 81 15.88 -3.06 13.93
N PRO A 82 14.83 -3.53 13.28
CA PRO A 82 14.81 -3.58 11.82
C PRO A 82 14.80 -2.16 11.24
N GLY A 83 15.49 -1.97 10.11
CA GLY A 83 15.56 -0.69 9.41
C GLY A 83 14.32 -0.38 8.55
N ILE A 84 13.48 -1.37 8.29
CA ILE A 84 12.28 -1.28 7.44
C ILE A 84 11.10 -1.96 8.10
N ASP A 85 9.91 -1.69 7.56
CA ASP A 85 8.65 -2.29 7.99
C ASP A 85 8.07 -3.20 6.91
N CYS A 86 7.25 -4.15 7.31
CA CYS A 86 6.47 -5.01 6.42
C CYS A 86 4.98 -4.82 6.69
N PHE A 87 4.24 -4.33 5.72
CA PHE A 87 2.80 -4.19 5.78
C PHE A 87 2.15 -5.37 5.06
N TYR A 88 1.53 -6.27 5.82
CA TYR A 88 0.99 -7.53 5.32
C TYR A 88 -0.53 -7.55 5.28
N VAL A 89 -1.08 -7.95 4.13
CA VAL A 89 -2.52 -8.18 3.93
C VAL A 89 -2.75 -9.64 3.53
N TYR A 90 -3.46 -10.38 4.40
CA TYR A 90 -3.68 -11.81 4.29
C TYR A 90 -4.68 -12.19 3.18
N PRO A 91 -4.68 -13.46 2.74
CA PRO A 91 -5.63 -13.98 1.75
C PRO A 91 -7.02 -14.21 2.34
N THR A 92 -7.96 -14.65 1.50
CA THR A 92 -9.26 -15.16 1.96
C THR A 92 -9.07 -16.37 2.86
N VAL A 93 -9.45 -16.22 4.12
CA VAL A 93 -9.39 -17.30 5.13
C VAL A 93 -10.62 -17.36 6.02
N SER A 94 -11.44 -16.31 6.05
CA SER A 94 -12.62 -16.26 6.93
C SER A 94 -13.65 -17.33 6.54
N GLU A 95 -14.04 -18.12 7.54
CA GLU A 95 -15.08 -19.12 7.46
C GLU A 95 -16.45 -18.59 7.93
N GLN A 96 -16.54 -17.27 8.17
CA GLN A 96 -17.80 -16.64 8.59
C GLN A 96 -18.90 -16.83 7.53
N ASN A 97 -20.14 -17.03 8.01
CA ASN A 97 -21.28 -17.33 7.17
C ASN A 97 -21.93 -16.07 6.55
N THR A 98 -21.12 -15.14 6.07
CA THR A 98 -21.49 -13.84 5.49
C THR A 98 -20.73 -13.63 4.18
N ILE A 99 -21.10 -12.64 3.38
CA ILE A 99 -20.35 -12.28 2.16
C ILE A 99 -19.00 -11.67 2.52
N THR A 100 -19.01 -10.71 3.43
CA THR A 100 -17.82 -10.09 3.99
C THR A 100 -17.65 -10.52 5.44
N SER A 101 -16.41 -10.72 5.89
CA SER A 101 -16.13 -10.96 7.31
C SER A 101 -16.34 -9.67 8.13
N ASN A 102 -16.49 -9.84 9.44
CA ASN A 102 -16.23 -8.73 10.36
C ASN A 102 -14.72 -8.59 10.60
N ARG A 103 -14.32 -7.76 11.57
CA ARG A 103 -12.90 -7.56 11.93
C ARG A 103 -12.52 -8.29 13.23
N ALA A 104 -13.23 -9.38 13.59
CA ALA A 104 -12.84 -10.25 14.70
C ALA A 104 -11.55 -11.00 14.33
N LYS A 105 -10.69 -11.21 15.33
CA LYS A 105 -9.44 -11.97 15.16
C LYS A 105 -9.73 -13.46 15.34
N ASP A 106 -10.31 -14.07 14.32
CA ASP A 106 -10.62 -15.49 14.34
C ASP A 106 -9.35 -16.35 14.19
N PRO A 107 -9.39 -17.63 14.58
CA PRO A 107 -8.23 -18.52 14.47
C PRO A 107 -7.60 -18.59 13.07
N GLN A 108 -8.40 -18.45 12.02
CA GLN A 108 -7.97 -18.52 10.62
C GLN A 108 -7.04 -17.34 10.27
N GLU A 109 -7.43 -16.11 10.65
CA GLU A 109 -6.62 -14.90 10.42
C GLU A 109 -5.33 -14.92 11.22
N ILE A 110 -5.40 -15.38 12.49
CA ILE A 110 -4.23 -15.55 13.35
C ILE A 110 -3.27 -16.57 12.75
N THR A 111 -3.79 -17.70 12.30
CA THR A 111 -3.00 -18.82 11.78
C THR A 111 -2.32 -18.46 10.46
N ILE A 112 -3.05 -17.90 9.51
CA ILE A 112 -2.46 -17.55 8.21
C ILE A 112 -1.42 -16.44 8.36
N THR A 113 -1.65 -15.46 9.24
CA THR A 113 -0.69 -14.40 9.52
C THR A 113 0.59 -14.96 10.14
N LYS A 114 0.48 -15.91 11.07
CA LYS A 114 1.65 -16.61 11.62
C LYS A 114 2.43 -17.34 10.54
N TYR A 115 1.76 -18.06 9.63
CA TYR A 115 2.46 -18.86 8.61
C TYR A 115 3.05 -18.02 7.48
N GLN A 116 2.42 -16.92 7.08
CA GLN A 116 2.85 -16.13 5.94
C GLN A 116 3.66 -14.89 6.33
N ALA A 117 3.37 -14.26 7.48
CA ALA A 117 3.99 -12.99 7.84
C ALA A 117 5.05 -13.07 8.94
N ALA A 118 4.93 -13.99 9.91
CA ALA A 118 5.82 -14.00 11.08
C ALA A 118 7.30 -14.11 10.70
N ARG A 119 7.64 -14.86 9.63
CA ARG A 119 9.03 -15.05 9.19
C ARG A 119 9.70 -13.76 8.72
N PHE A 120 8.94 -12.79 8.23
CA PHE A 120 9.48 -11.49 7.85
C PHE A 120 10.00 -10.67 9.04
N SER A 121 9.61 -11.01 10.27
CA SER A 121 10.19 -10.39 11.47
C SER A 121 11.71 -10.57 11.62
N GLU A 122 12.34 -11.44 10.83
CA GLU A 122 13.80 -11.51 10.74
C GLU A 122 14.42 -10.24 10.15
N VAL A 123 13.67 -9.47 9.37
CA VAL A 123 14.20 -8.32 8.62
C VAL A 123 13.38 -7.04 8.78
N CYS A 124 12.13 -7.12 9.25
CA CYS A 124 11.24 -5.96 9.37
C CYS A 124 10.33 -6.02 10.62
N ASP A 125 9.83 -4.87 11.06
CA ASP A 125 8.68 -4.79 11.94
C ASP A 125 7.41 -5.09 11.13
N VAL A 126 6.61 -6.06 11.59
CA VAL A 126 5.45 -6.53 10.83
C VAL A 126 4.18 -5.83 11.32
N TYR A 127 3.48 -5.21 10.39
CA TYR A 127 2.16 -4.62 10.55
C TYR A 127 1.15 -5.43 9.73
N ALA A 128 0.10 -5.93 10.36
CA ALA A 128 -0.95 -6.70 9.71
C ALA A 128 -2.31 -6.25 10.25
N PRO A 129 -3.10 -5.48 9.48
CA PRO A 129 -4.43 -5.07 9.89
C PRO A 129 -5.44 -6.18 9.71
N MET A 130 -6.50 -6.18 10.50
CA MET A 130 -7.76 -6.83 10.17
C MET A 130 -8.50 -6.03 9.10
N TYR A 131 -9.13 -6.71 8.17
CA TYR A 131 -9.98 -6.09 7.16
C TYR A 131 -11.19 -6.97 6.84
N ARG A 132 -12.28 -6.37 6.39
CA ARG A 132 -13.50 -7.07 5.97
C ARG A 132 -13.29 -7.76 4.63
N GLN A 133 -12.64 -8.93 4.68
CA GLN A 133 -12.38 -9.76 3.51
C GLN A 133 -13.66 -10.37 2.95
N ILE A 134 -13.68 -10.66 1.66
CA ILE A 134 -14.67 -11.59 1.09
C ILE A 134 -14.39 -12.97 1.65
N THR A 135 -15.40 -13.63 2.19
CA THR A 135 -15.26 -14.90 2.90
C THR A 135 -15.09 -16.11 1.96
N LEU A 136 -14.65 -17.24 2.51
CA LEU A 136 -14.58 -18.51 1.76
C LEU A 136 -15.96 -18.92 1.24
N LYS A 137 -17.04 -18.72 2.03
CA LYS A 137 -18.40 -19.00 1.61
C LYS A 137 -18.79 -18.26 0.34
N ALA A 138 -18.48 -16.97 0.26
CA ALA A 138 -18.78 -16.17 -0.92
C ALA A 138 -17.93 -16.58 -2.14
N ILE A 139 -16.62 -16.87 -1.93
CA ILE A 139 -15.74 -17.29 -3.04
C ILE A 139 -16.08 -18.68 -3.56
N LEU A 140 -16.53 -19.60 -2.71
CA LEU A 140 -16.91 -20.96 -3.12
C LEU A 140 -18.29 -21.04 -3.78
N GLY A 141 -18.94 -19.91 -4.04
CA GLY A 141 -20.08 -19.85 -4.95
C GLY A 141 -21.45 -19.86 -4.29
N THR A 142 -21.55 -19.62 -2.98
CA THR A 142 -22.86 -19.53 -2.30
C THR A 142 -23.47 -18.13 -2.36
N ALA A 143 -22.67 -17.11 -2.69
CA ALA A 143 -23.11 -15.73 -2.89
C ALA A 143 -22.12 -15.00 -3.79
N THR A 144 -22.60 -14.04 -4.59
CA THR A 144 -21.73 -13.21 -5.45
C THR A 144 -21.41 -11.90 -4.74
N PRO A 145 -20.14 -11.64 -4.40
CA PRO A 145 -19.75 -10.36 -3.79
C PRO A 145 -19.97 -9.20 -4.76
N THR A 146 -20.57 -8.12 -4.25
CA THR A 146 -20.79 -6.88 -5.01
C THR A 146 -19.52 -6.01 -5.03
N PRO A 147 -19.47 -4.94 -5.84
CA PRO A 147 -18.40 -3.93 -5.74
C PRO A 147 -18.32 -3.29 -4.35
N GLU A 148 -19.45 -3.03 -3.70
CA GLU A 148 -19.55 -2.43 -2.36
C GLU A 148 -18.95 -3.35 -1.29
N ASP A 149 -19.17 -4.67 -1.40
CA ASP A 149 -18.55 -5.65 -0.50
C ASP A 149 -17.01 -5.60 -0.60
N ARG A 150 -16.47 -5.43 -1.80
CA ARG A 150 -15.03 -5.30 -2.03
C ARG A 150 -14.48 -3.97 -1.56
N GLU A 151 -15.28 -2.91 -1.61
CA GLU A 151 -14.93 -1.58 -1.13
C GLU A 151 -14.71 -1.57 0.39
N LEU A 152 -15.50 -2.32 1.15
CA LEU A 152 -15.33 -2.44 2.59
C LEU A 152 -13.90 -2.91 2.98
N GLY A 153 -13.44 -3.98 2.33
CA GLY A 153 -12.09 -4.50 2.59
C GLY A 153 -10.98 -3.55 2.16
N PHE A 154 -11.16 -2.88 1.03
CA PHE A 154 -10.21 -1.87 0.56
C PHE A 154 -10.13 -0.67 1.50
N THR A 155 -11.27 -0.15 1.95
CA THR A 155 -11.34 1.00 2.88
C THR A 155 -10.66 0.68 4.20
N ASP A 156 -10.87 -0.53 4.75
CA ASP A 156 -10.21 -0.96 5.99
C ASP A 156 -8.67 -0.99 5.83
N VAL A 157 -8.16 -1.57 4.73
CA VAL A 157 -6.71 -1.65 4.48
C VAL A 157 -6.11 -0.28 4.18
N LYS A 158 -6.82 0.57 3.45
CA LYS A 158 -6.38 1.94 3.15
C LYS A 158 -6.24 2.74 4.44
N ALA A 159 -7.27 2.75 5.31
CA ALA A 159 -7.24 3.45 6.59
C ALA A 159 -6.11 2.94 7.50
N ALA A 160 -5.91 1.61 7.54
CA ALA A 160 -4.80 1.01 8.29
C ALA A 160 -3.42 1.42 7.74
N PHE A 161 -3.28 1.52 6.43
CA PHE A 161 -2.04 1.97 5.80
C PHE A 161 -1.77 3.44 6.10
N GLU A 162 -2.78 4.29 6.05
CA GLU A 162 -2.68 5.71 6.38
C GLU A 162 -2.31 5.91 7.86
N GLU A 163 -2.95 5.18 8.80
CA GLU A 163 -2.57 5.16 10.22
C GLU A 163 -1.12 4.71 10.42
N TYR A 164 -0.72 3.61 9.76
CA TYR A 164 0.64 3.10 9.80
C TYR A 164 1.64 4.14 9.32
N ARG A 165 1.39 4.80 8.18
CA ARG A 165 2.30 5.80 7.61
C ARG A 165 2.40 7.06 8.48
N ALA A 166 1.28 7.52 9.05
CA ALA A 166 1.26 8.65 9.98
C ALA A 166 2.12 8.38 11.23
N ALA A 167 2.10 7.14 11.73
CA ALA A 167 2.91 6.72 12.88
C ALA A 167 4.40 6.46 12.55
N ASN A 168 4.75 6.24 11.28
CA ASN A 168 6.09 5.85 10.84
C ASN A 168 6.55 6.68 9.60
N PRO A 169 6.61 8.01 9.71
CA PRO A 169 7.00 8.85 8.57
C PRO A 169 8.45 8.59 8.15
N GLY A 170 8.69 8.51 6.83
CA GLY A 170 10.02 8.32 6.24
C GLY A 170 10.63 6.93 6.41
N ARG A 171 9.94 5.99 7.07
CA ARG A 171 10.44 4.60 7.14
C ARG A 171 10.20 3.87 5.82
N GLY A 172 11.23 3.16 5.37
CA GLY A 172 11.11 2.25 4.24
C GLY A 172 10.16 1.09 4.54
N TYR A 173 9.32 0.71 3.58
CA TYR A 173 8.35 -0.38 3.79
C TYR A 173 8.27 -1.35 2.62
N VAL A 174 7.94 -2.60 2.95
CA VAL A 174 7.60 -3.67 2.01
C VAL A 174 6.12 -3.99 2.15
N LEU A 175 5.39 -3.98 1.04
CA LEU A 175 4.02 -4.49 1.00
C LEU A 175 4.06 -5.99 0.73
N ILE A 176 3.27 -6.75 1.47
CA ILE A 176 3.19 -8.21 1.31
C ILE A 176 1.73 -8.61 1.23
N GLY A 177 1.33 -9.17 0.11
CA GLY A 177 -0.03 -9.68 -0.09
C GLY A 177 -0.05 -11.08 -0.65
N HIS A 178 -1.11 -11.81 -0.32
CA HIS A 178 -1.41 -13.09 -0.95
C HIS A 178 -2.88 -13.13 -1.41
N SER A 179 -3.13 -13.62 -2.62
CA SER A 179 -4.47 -13.82 -3.17
C SER A 179 -5.33 -12.53 -3.08
N GLN A 180 -6.45 -12.54 -2.35
CA GLN A 180 -7.29 -11.36 -2.13
C GLN A 180 -6.50 -10.18 -1.56
N GLY A 181 -5.62 -10.42 -0.59
CA GLY A 181 -4.73 -9.40 -0.02
C GLY A 181 -3.81 -8.76 -1.06
N SER A 182 -3.31 -9.53 -2.03
CA SER A 182 -2.55 -8.97 -3.17
C SER A 182 -3.42 -8.08 -4.05
N GLY A 183 -4.67 -8.45 -4.30
CA GLY A 183 -5.62 -7.64 -5.05
C GLY A 183 -5.92 -6.30 -4.37
N VAL A 184 -6.11 -6.31 -3.05
CA VAL A 184 -6.32 -5.10 -2.25
C VAL A 184 -5.08 -4.21 -2.26
N LEU A 185 -3.88 -4.78 -2.06
CA LEU A 185 -2.63 -4.04 -2.13
C LEU A 185 -2.32 -3.50 -3.53
N LYS A 186 -2.65 -4.24 -4.59
CA LYS A 186 -2.54 -3.73 -5.98
C LYS A 186 -3.36 -2.45 -6.16
N ARG A 187 -4.58 -2.42 -5.63
CA ARG A 187 -5.43 -1.24 -5.65
C ARG A 187 -4.84 -0.11 -4.78
N LEU A 188 -4.35 -0.42 -3.59
CA LEU A 188 -3.68 0.55 -2.71
C LEU A 188 -2.46 1.20 -3.37
N ILE A 189 -1.65 0.40 -4.04
CA ILE A 189 -0.50 0.93 -4.80
C ILE A 189 -0.98 1.90 -5.86
N ARG A 190 -1.94 1.50 -6.68
CA ARG A 190 -2.43 2.30 -7.80
C ARG A 190 -3.09 3.60 -7.37
N GLU A 191 -3.92 3.56 -6.32
CA GLU A 191 -4.80 4.67 -5.95
C GLU A 191 -4.21 5.59 -4.87
N VAL A 192 -3.27 5.09 -4.07
CA VAL A 192 -2.71 5.84 -2.93
C VAL A 192 -1.21 6.05 -3.06
N ILE A 193 -0.44 4.98 -3.35
CA ILE A 193 1.01 5.05 -3.31
C ILE A 193 1.57 5.63 -4.61
N GLU A 194 1.08 5.18 -5.73
CA GLU A 194 1.61 5.59 -7.04
C GLU A 194 1.44 7.08 -7.36
N PRO A 195 0.33 7.74 -6.99
CA PRO A 195 0.18 9.18 -7.16
C PRO A 195 1.11 10.00 -6.26
N ASP A 196 1.52 9.49 -5.10
CA ASP A 196 2.33 10.20 -4.11
C ASP A 196 3.83 9.88 -4.26
N PRO A 197 4.68 10.85 -4.66
CA PRO A 197 6.11 10.64 -4.81
C PRO A 197 6.84 10.24 -3.51
N ALA A 198 6.39 10.73 -2.35
CA ALA A 198 7.01 10.41 -1.07
C ALA A 198 6.69 8.96 -0.66
N LEU A 199 5.44 8.53 -0.81
CA LEU A 199 5.07 7.14 -0.58
C LEU A 199 5.81 6.19 -1.52
N ARG A 200 5.96 6.56 -2.81
CA ARG A 200 6.76 5.75 -3.74
C ARG A 200 8.22 5.65 -3.32
N ALA A 201 8.82 6.77 -2.87
CA ALA A 201 10.23 6.78 -2.47
C ALA A 201 10.50 5.89 -1.25
N ASP A 202 9.56 5.82 -0.31
CA ASP A 202 9.66 4.98 0.88
C ASP A 202 9.33 3.50 0.62
N MET A 203 8.70 3.16 -0.50
CA MET A 203 8.35 1.77 -0.83
C MET A 203 9.60 1.00 -1.28
N VAL A 204 10.11 0.11 -0.44
CA VAL A 204 11.25 -0.76 -0.78
C VAL A 204 10.84 -1.77 -1.86
N SER A 205 9.73 -2.47 -1.68
CA SER A 205 9.16 -3.37 -2.68
C SER A 205 7.72 -3.75 -2.35
N ALA A 206 7.04 -4.39 -3.30
CA ALA A 206 5.75 -5.03 -3.06
C ALA A 206 5.78 -6.48 -3.55
N LEU A 207 5.39 -7.41 -2.68
CA LEU A 207 5.22 -8.83 -2.98
C LEU A 207 3.72 -9.11 -3.15
N LEU A 208 3.26 -9.22 -4.40
CA LEU A 208 1.86 -9.45 -4.75
C LEU A 208 1.70 -10.88 -5.27
N LEU A 209 1.57 -11.83 -4.34
CA LEU A 209 1.59 -13.26 -4.63
C LEU A 209 0.17 -13.81 -4.86
N GLY A 210 0.04 -14.74 -5.82
CA GLY A 210 -1.25 -15.37 -6.14
C GLY A 210 -2.29 -14.38 -6.67
N SER A 211 -1.84 -13.30 -7.33
CA SER A 211 -2.67 -12.32 -8.01
C SER A 211 -2.14 -12.09 -9.43
N SER A 212 -2.82 -11.27 -10.20
CA SER A 212 -2.38 -10.87 -11.54
C SER A 212 -1.93 -9.42 -11.51
N VAL A 213 -0.69 -9.19 -11.89
CA VAL A 213 -0.17 -7.87 -12.25
C VAL A 213 0.12 -7.87 -13.73
N ALA A 214 -0.42 -6.93 -14.48
CA ALA A 214 -0.28 -6.84 -15.92
C ALA A 214 0.67 -5.73 -16.33
N VAL A 215 1.49 -6.00 -17.34
CA VAL A 215 2.34 -5.03 -18.02
C VAL A 215 2.18 -5.18 -19.53
N PRO A 216 2.39 -4.12 -20.35
CA PRO A 216 2.49 -4.31 -21.79
C PRO A 216 3.62 -5.29 -22.11
N VAL A 217 3.44 -6.14 -23.12
CA VAL A 217 4.41 -7.16 -23.50
C VAL A 217 5.81 -6.56 -23.66
N GLY A 218 6.80 -7.14 -22.97
CA GLY A 218 8.19 -6.71 -22.99
C GLY A 218 8.47 -5.39 -22.23
N LYS A 219 7.52 -4.91 -21.40
CA LYS A 219 7.70 -3.72 -20.55
C LYS A 219 7.66 -4.09 -19.07
N THR A 220 8.11 -3.17 -18.24
CA THR A 220 8.06 -3.33 -16.78
C THR A 220 7.06 -2.40 -16.10
N VAL A 221 6.51 -1.44 -16.83
CA VAL A 221 5.51 -0.46 -16.41
C VAL A 221 4.50 -0.21 -17.54
N GLY A 222 3.42 0.52 -17.24
CA GLY A 222 2.41 0.94 -18.21
C GLY A 222 1.19 0.02 -18.30
N GLY A 223 1.08 -0.92 -17.36
CA GLY A 223 -0.10 -1.76 -17.16
C GLY A 223 -0.84 -1.38 -15.89
N ASP A 224 -0.88 -2.29 -14.92
CA ASP A 224 -1.48 -2.02 -13.61
C ASP A 224 -0.80 -0.84 -12.88
N PHE A 225 0.50 -0.64 -13.11
CA PHE A 225 1.28 0.46 -12.54
C PHE A 225 1.97 1.26 -13.65
N GLN A 226 2.02 2.59 -13.47
CA GLN A 226 2.59 3.51 -14.45
C GLN A 226 4.02 3.94 -14.11
N ASN A 227 4.35 4.04 -12.82
CA ASN A 227 5.64 4.52 -12.32
C ASN A 227 6.45 3.46 -11.55
N ILE A 228 5.77 2.43 -11.04
CA ILE A 228 6.40 1.38 -10.23
C ILE A 228 6.67 0.17 -11.11
N PRO A 229 7.95 -0.14 -11.42
CA PRO A 229 8.30 -1.23 -12.33
C PRO A 229 8.21 -2.60 -11.65
N VAL A 230 8.20 -3.63 -12.46
CA VAL A 230 8.49 -5.01 -12.03
C VAL A 230 9.97 -5.13 -11.67
N CYS A 231 10.28 -5.89 -10.61
CA CYS A 231 11.67 -6.20 -10.25
C CYS A 231 12.28 -7.15 -11.29
N THR A 232 13.43 -6.77 -11.85
CA THR A 232 14.11 -7.50 -12.93
C THR A 232 15.55 -7.89 -12.59
N ARG A 233 16.10 -7.38 -11.48
CA ARG A 233 17.49 -7.63 -11.08
C ARG A 233 17.65 -7.73 -9.58
N PRO A 234 18.71 -8.39 -9.08
CA PRO A 234 19.01 -8.46 -7.66
C PRO A 234 19.13 -7.07 -7.01
N LYS A 235 18.71 -6.97 -5.75
CA LYS A 235 18.79 -5.74 -4.93
C LYS A 235 18.05 -4.51 -5.50
N GLN A 236 17.19 -4.70 -6.48
CA GLN A 236 16.34 -3.62 -6.99
C GLN A 236 15.30 -3.26 -5.93
N VAL A 237 15.14 -1.96 -5.69
CA VAL A 237 14.11 -1.39 -4.82
C VAL A 237 13.09 -0.59 -5.65
N ASN A 238 12.01 -0.15 -5.02
CA ASN A 238 10.91 0.58 -5.65
C ASN A 238 10.27 -0.21 -6.81
N CYS A 239 10.12 -1.52 -6.64
CA CYS A 239 9.60 -2.41 -7.67
C CYS A 239 8.66 -3.48 -7.09
N VAL A 240 7.90 -4.14 -7.97
CA VAL A 240 6.92 -5.16 -7.63
C VAL A 240 7.43 -6.54 -8.01
N ILE A 241 7.23 -7.50 -7.12
CA ILE A 241 7.40 -8.93 -7.35
C ILE A 241 6.00 -9.54 -7.40
N SER A 242 5.66 -10.22 -8.49
CA SER A 242 4.38 -10.91 -8.62
C SER A 242 4.54 -12.21 -9.37
N TYR A 243 3.89 -13.25 -8.88
CA TYR A 243 3.75 -14.53 -9.56
C TYR A 243 2.59 -15.33 -8.96
N ALA A 244 2.10 -16.31 -9.72
CA ALA A 244 1.15 -17.31 -9.25
C ALA A 244 1.70 -18.71 -9.55
N THR A 245 1.42 -19.67 -8.66
CA THR A 245 1.94 -21.04 -8.75
C THR A 245 0.78 -22.00 -9.02
N PHE A 246 0.96 -22.88 -9.98
CA PHE A 246 0.01 -23.92 -10.34
C PHE A 246 0.72 -25.26 -10.53
N ASN A 247 0.05 -26.36 -10.22
CA ASN A 247 0.55 -27.70 -10.46
C ASN A 247 0.29 -28.20 -11.90
N GLN A 248 -0.47 -27.43 -12.68
CA GLN A 248 -0.80 -27.67 -14.09
C GLN A 248 -1.07 -26.33 -14.79
N LYS A 249 -1.27 -26.35 -16.10
CA LYS A 249 -1.61 -25.14 -16.87
C LYS A 249 -2.84 -24.47 -16.28
N PRO A 250 -2.75 -23.19 -15.85
CA PRO A 250 -3.87 -22.50 -15.22
C PRO A 250 -5.02 -22.27 -16.22
N PRO A 251 -6.28 -22.29 -15.76
CA PRO A 251 -7.44 -21.89 -16.56
C PRO A 251 -7.31 -20.44 -17.07
N GLU A 252 -8.04 -20.10 -18.14
CA GLU A 252 -7.88 -18.79 -18.79
C GLU A 252 -8.22 -17.60 -17.90
N ASN A 253 -9.20 -17.71 -17.03
CA ASN A 253 -9.64 -16.64 -16.11
C ASN A 253 -9.05 -16.75 -14.70
N SER A 254 -7.92 -17.47 -14.52
CA SER A 254 -7.31 -17.67 -13.23
C SER A 254 -6.27 -16.58 -12.88
N PHE A 255 -5.81 -16.59 -11.64
CA PHE A 255 -4.65 -15.80 -11.22
C PHE A 255 -3.41 -16.12 -12.07
N GLY A 256 -2.51 -15.16 -12.25
CA GLY A 256 -1.34 -15.32 -13.11
C GLY A 256 -1.64 -15.16 -14.61
N ARG A 257 -2.85 -14.74 -14.97
CA ARG A 257 -3.24 -14.36 -16.33
C ARG A 257 -3.61 -12.88 -16.38
N VAL A 258 -3.51 -12.29 -17.56
CA VAL A 258 -4.03 -10.92 -17.77
C VAL A 258 -5.55 -10.96 -17.60
N ARG A 259 -6.06 -10.09 -16.74
CA ARG A 259 -7.50 -9.92 -16.52
C ARG A 259 -7.91 -8.55 -17.06
N THR A 260 -9.02 -8.52 -17.76
CA THR A 260 -9.57 -7.31 -18.36
C THR A 260 -10.76 -6.76 -17.55
N ASP A 261 -11.27 -7.52 -16.59
CA ASP A 261 -12.36 -7.15 -15.72
C ASP A 261 -11.90 -6.12 -14.65
N GLY A 262 -12.49 -4.94 -14.66
CA GLY A 262 -12.20 -3.89 -13.70
C GLY A 262 -10.76 -3.36 -13.72
N THR A 263 -10.09 -3.44 -14.87
CA THR A 263 -8.71 -2.99 -15.05
C THR A 263 -8.64 -1.61 -15.70
N THR A 264 -7.53 -0.91 -15.43
CA THR A 264 -7.16 0.34 -16.10
C THR A 264 -6.40 0.10 -17.41
N LEU A 265 -6.44 -1.13 -17.94
CA LEU A 265 -5.69 -1.51 -19.13
C LEU A 265 -6.26 -0.84 -20.38
N LYS A 266 -5.39 -0.29 -21.20
CA LYS A 266 -5.77 0.44 -22.41
C LYS A 266 -6.25 -0.53 -23.49
N PRO A 267 -7.32 -0.23 -24.22
CA PRO A 267 -7.71 -0.99 -25.39
C PRO A 267 -6.58 -0.97 -26.43
N ASN A 268 -6.48 -2.02 -27.23
CA ASN A 268 -5.48 -2.17 -28.33
C ASN A 268 -4.02 -2.29 -27.88
N VAL A 269 -3.74 -2.46 -26.59
CA VAL A 269 -2.42 -2.79 -26.06
C VAL A 269 -2.40 -4.27 -25.67
N LYS A 270 -1.39 -4.99 -26.15
CA LYS A 270 -1.19 -6.39 -25.77
C LYS A 270 -0.47 -6.43 -24.41
N TYR A 271 -1.06 -7.11 -23.45
CA TYR A 271 -0.52 -7.24 -22.09
C TYR A 271 -0.08 -8.68 -21.80
N GLU A 272 0.83 -8.81 -20.87
CA GLU A 272 1.24 -10.07 -20.25
C GLU A 272 1.13 -9.99 -18.72
N ALA A 273 0.89 -11.14 -18.08
CA ALA A 273 0.91 -11.23 -16.63
C ALA A 273 2.35 -11.37 -16.14
N VAL A 274 2.69 -10.57 -15.14
CA VAL A 274 4.01 -10.62 -14.49
C VAL A 274 4.22 -11.98 -13.84
N CYS A 275 5.39 -12.59 -14.11
CA CYS A 275 5.85 -13.82 -13.47
C CYS A 275 7.31 -13.65 -13.06
N THR A 276 7.53 -13.09 -11.87
CA THR A 276 8.87 -12.81 -11.35
C THR A 276 9.52 -14.10 -10.80
N ASN A 277 10.64 -14.51 -11.36
CA ASN A 277 11.44 -15.59 -10.79
C ASN A 277 12.29 -15.08 -9.61
N THR A 278 11.85 -15.31 -8.39
CA THR A 278 12.53 -14.85 -7.17
C THR A 278 13.89 -15.53 -6.95
N ALA A 279 14.09 -16.77 -7.43
CA ALA A 279 15.38 -17.44 -7.39
C ALA A 279 16.41 -16.73 -8.28
N ALA A 280 16.01 -16.33 -9.49
CA ALA A 280 16.85 -15.54 -10.37
C ALA A 280 17.21 -14.16 -9.77
N LEU A 281 16.26 -13.49 -9.12
CA LEU A 281 16.52 -12.23 -8.43
C LEU A 281 17.51 -12.39 -7.26
N ASN A 282 17.58 -13.54 -6.65
CA ASN A 282 18.51 -13.84 -5.54
C ASN A 282 19.86 -14.37 -6.02
N GLY A 283 20.04 -14.63 -7.33
CA GLY A 283 21.25 -15.22 -7.88
C GLY A 283 21.45 -16.68 -7.52
N SER A 284 20.43 -17.36 -6.98
CA SER A 284 20.47 -18.79 -6.67
C SER A 284 19.78 -19.56 -7.81
N TRP A 285 20.59 -20.17 -8.68
CA TRP A 285 20.18 -21.13 -9.71
C TRP A 285 20.50 -22.54 -9.29
#